data_31aa8e5d3ccf42db4980f46ff31c4b80
#
_entry.id   31aa8e5d3ccf42db4980f46ff31c4b80
#
_cell.length_a   1.000
_cell.length_b   1.000
_cell.length_c   1.000
_cell.angle_alpha   90.00
_cell.angle_beta   90.00
_cell.angle_gamma   90.00
#
_symmetry.space_group_name_H-M   'P 1'
#
loop_
_entity.id
_entity.type
_entity.pdbx_description
1 polymer ?
#
loop_
_entity_poly.entity_id
_entity_poly.type
_entity_poly.pdbx_seq_one_letter_code
_entity_poly.pdbx_strand_id
1 'polypeptide(L)'
;MRPSVMPFIVMGSLFVVVDLLALLLVEPFNSAGIFTFEDSGDPLNIVYFFLMMLLATGVILALGRFRGGRFVKWILFGTIWFSLFSALYALSFFVLDDPLAVFASVICSSALITSLVRWPRWYLIDASAILLGTTTMVTLGISLSAPLIAVLLIALAVYDAVAVYKTRHMVTLAEMVINSGLPLMLIVPKMGGYSGKTPVKIQSEVPATGKERRAFYMGLGDIVLPGCLAVSVFS
;
A
#
# COMPACT_ATOMS: atom_id res chain seq x y z
N MET A 1 4.18 -7.12 33.60
CA MET A 1 5.11 -6.66 32.53
C MET A 1 4.57 -5.37 31.96
N ARG A 2 5.32 -4.26 31.97
CA ARG A 2 4.89 -3.01 31.33
C ARG A 2 4.81 -3.26 29.80
N PRO A 3 3.70 -2.94 29.13
CA PRO A 3 3.65 -3.03 27.67
C PRO A 3 4.76 -2.11 27.12
N SER A 4 5.63 -2.63 26.28
CA SER A 4 6.67 -1.80 25.67
C SER A 4 5.99 -0.79 24.76
N VAL A 5 6.14 0.48 25.06
CA VAL A 5 5.58 1.60 24.26
C VAL A 5 6.31 1.73 22.92
N MET A 6 7.50 1.13 22.83
CA MET A 6 8.38 1.23 21.67
C MET A 6 7.73 0.87 20.30
N PRO A 7 6.93 -0.22 20.16
CA PRO A 7 6.30 -0.52 18.88
C PRO A 7 5.30 0.54 18.42
N PHE A 8 4.59 1.17 19.37
CA PHE A 8 3.65 2.25 19.04
C PHE A 8 4.37 3.51 18.55
N ILE A 9 5.53 3.83 19.16
CA ILE A 9 6.37 4.96 18.72
C ILE A 9 6.91 4.68 17.32
N VAL A 10 7.39 3.46 17.05
CA VAL A 10 7.90 3.07 15.74
C VAL A 10 6.80 3.13 14.68
N MET A 11 5.60 2.62 14.98
CA MET A 11 4.46 2.72 14.05
C MET A 11 4.06 4.16 13.77
N GLY A 12 3.98 5.00 14.81
CA GLY A 12 3.70 6.43 14.65
C GLY A 12 4.78 7.17 13.86
N SER A 13 6.06 6.84 14.06
CA SER A 13 7.16 7.43 13.28
C SER A 13 7.12 6.99 11.81
N LEU A 14 6.79 5.74 11.52
CA LEU A 14 6.61 5.26 10.15
C LEU A 14 5.46 5.98 9.43
N PHE A 15 4.34 6.21 10.12
CA PHE A 15 3.23 7.00 9.60
C PHE A 15 3.71 8.41 9.19
N VAL A 16 4.37 9.12 10.09
CA VAL A 16 4.90 10.47 9.82
C VAL A 16 5.93 10.45 8.68
N VAL A 17 6.77 9.44 8.60
CA VAL A 17 7.75 9.30 7.50
C VAL A 17 7.05 9.13 6.16
N VAL A 18 6.01 8.32 6.07
CA VAL A 18 5.25 8.12 4.82
C VAL A 18 4.56 9.42 4.40
N ASP A 19 3.94 10.15 5.33
CA ASP A 19 3.30 11.44 5.05
C ASP A 19 4.30 12.49 4.58
N LEU A 20 5.45 12.62 5.26
CA LEU A 20 6.50 13.56 4.86
C LEU A 20 7.08 13.21 3.48
N LEU A 21 7.32 11.92 3.21
CA LEU A 21 7.76 11.48 1.89
C LEU A 21 6.71 11.77 0.82
N ALA A 22 5.42 11.61 1.13
CA ALA A 22 4.35 11.94 0.20
C ALA A 22 4.35 13.41 -0.16
N LEU A 23 4.44 14.30 0.84
CA LEU A 23 4.51 15.75 0.61
C LEU A 23 5.73 16.16 -0.22
N LEU A 24 6.90 15.54 0.02
CA LEU A 24 8.11 15.77 -0.77
C LEU A 24 7.98 15.30 -2.23
N LEU A 25 7.16 14.28 -2.48
CA LEU A 25 6.99 13.70 -3.82
C LEU A 25 5.89 14.38 -4.64
N VAL A 26 5.11 15.30 -4.09
CA VAL A 26 4.07 16.05 -4.83
C VAL A 26 4.65 16.73 -6.06
N GLU A 27 5.70 17.52 -5.89
CA GLU A 27 6.35 18.26 -6.98
C GLU A 27 6.93 17.33 -8.07
N PRO A 28 7.72 16.27 -7.75
CA PRO A 28 8.16 15.27 -8.71
C PRO A 28 7.04 14.60 -9.50
N PHE A 29 5.93 14.26 -8.85
CA PHE A 29 4.80 13.61 -9.50
C PHE A 29 4.06 14.56 -10.44
N ASN A 30 3.86 15.82 -10.03
CA ASN A 30 3.25 16.84 -10.87
C ASN A 30 4.11 17.12 -12.11
N SER A 31 5.43 17.25 -11.97
CA SER A 31 6.35 17.47 -13.08
C SER A 31 6.47 16.29 -14.03
N ALA A 32 6.34 15.06 -13.51
CA ALA A 32 6.32 13.85 -14.32
C ALA A 32 4.95 13.56 -14.98
N GLY A 33 3.91 14.34 -14.67
CA GLY A 33 2.55 14.17 -15.22
C GLY A 33 1.88 12.87 -14.74
N ILE A 34 2.23 12.38 -13.54
CA ILE A 34 1.67 11.14 -12.98
C ILE A 34 0.45 11.46 -12.12
N PHE A 35 -0.70 11.51 -12.72
CA PHE A 35 -1.99 11.68 -12.04
C PHE A 35 -3.02 10.66 -12.59
N THR A 36 -4.06 10.39 -11.82
CA THR A 36 -5.13 9.46 -12.22
C THR A 36 -6.23 10.17 -12.99
N PHE A 37 -6.54 11.43 -12.62
CA PHE A 37 -7.58 12.24 -13.24
C PHE A 37 -7.00 13.61 -13.60
N GLU A 38 -7.32 14.12 -14.81
CA GLU A 38 -6.86 15.42 -15.29
C GLU A 38 -7.56 16.59 -14.58
N ASP A 39 -8.86 16.45 -14.34
CA ASP A 39 -9.65 17.43 -13.59
C ASP A 39 -9.89 16.92 -12.17
N SER A 40 -9.14 17.45 -11.20
CA SER A 40 -9.25 17.06 -9.79
C SER A 40 -10.56 17.48 -9.14
N GLY A 41 -11.32 18.39 -9.74
CA GLY A 41 -12.59 18.93 -9.21
C GLY A 41 -13.84 18.20 -9.66
N ASP A 42 -13.75 17.30 -10.65
CA ASP A 42 -14.93 16.61 -11.20
C ASP A 42 -15.49 15.56 -10.20
N PRO A 43 -16.75 15.72 -9.74
CA PRO A 43 -17.39 14.72 -8.86
C PRO A 43 -17.51 13.32 -9.47
N LEU A 44 -17.50 13.19 -10.81
CA LEU A 44 -17.56 11.91 -11.49
C LEU A 44 -16.31 11.05 -11.22
N ASN A 45 -15.19 11.65 -10.84
CA ASN A 45 -13.97 10.93 -10.48
C ASN A 45 -14.20 9.92 -9.34
N ILE A 46 -15.06 10.25 -8.38
CA ILE A 46 -15.42 9.32 -7.29
C ILE A 46 -16.14 8.10 -7.86
N VAL A 47 -17.07 8.31 -8.79
CA VAL A 47 -17.83 7.22 -9.42
C VAL A 47 -16.87 6.32 -10.22
N TYR A 48 -15.96 6.92 -11.00
CA TYR A 48 -14.94 6.18 -11.74
C TYR A 48 -14.01 5.40 -10.80
N PHE A 49 -13.60 6.00 -9.70
CA PHE A 49 -12.76 5.32 -8.70
C PHE A 49 -13.46 4.07 -8.14
N PHE A 50 -14.72 4.20 -7.69
CA PHE A 50 -15.50 3.06 -7.20
C PHE A 50 -15.73 2.01 -8.26
N LEU A 51 -16.06 2.42 -9.49
CA LEU A 51 -16.26 1.51 -10.61
C LEU A 51 -14.99 0.70 -10.90
N MET A 52 -13.83 1.36 -10.96
CA MET A 52 -12.54 0.71 -11.16
C MET A 52 -12.16 -0.21 -10.00
N MET A 53 -12.43 0.20 -8.76
CA MET A 53 -12.21 -0.63 -7.58
C MET A 53 -13.07 -1.90 -7.61
N LEU A 54 -14.37 -1.79 -7.93
CA LEU A 54 -15.27 -2.93 -8.05
C LEU A 54 -14.88 -3.84 -9.22
N LEU A 55 -14.50 -3.26 -10.35
CA LEU A 55 -14.04 -4.00 -11.52
C LEU A 55 -12.75 -4.78 -11.21
N ALA A 56 -11.76 -4.12 -10.59
CA ALA A 56 -10.51 -4.76 -10.18
C ALA A 56 -10.78 -5.92 -9.19
N THR A 57 -11.64 -5.69 -8.20
CA THR A 57 -12.04 -6.72 -7.23
C THR A 57 -12.74 -7.88 -7.93
N GLY A 58 -13.68 -7.60 -8.84
CA GLY A 58 -14.39 -8.61 -9.63
C GLY A 58 -13.43 -9.43 -10.50
N VAL A 59 -12.48 -8.78 -11.17
CA VAL A 59 -11.45 -9.44 -11.98
C VAL A 59 -10.57 -10.35 -11.11
N ILE A 60 -10.10 -9.86 -9.96
CA ILE A 60 -9.26 -10.65 -9.04
C ILE A 60 -10.02 -11.89 -8.54
N LEU A 61 -11.29 -11.72 -8.13
CA LEU A 61 -12.13 -12.83 -7.67
C LEU A 61 -12.42 -13.83 -8.79
N ALA A 62 -12.77 -13.36 -9.98
CA ALA A 62 -13.01 -14.21 -11.14
C ALA A 62 -11.76 -15.00 -11.52
N LEU A 63 -10.60 -14.35 -11.61
CA LEU A 63 -9.34 -15.01 -11.93
C LEU A 63 -8.90 -15.97 -10.84
N GLY A 64 -9.12 -15.63 -9.57
CA GLY A 64 -8.87 -16.53 -8.43
C GLY A 64 -9.70 -17.81 -8.53
N ARG A 65 -10.95 -17.71 -9.01
CA ARG A 65 -11.86 -18.84 -9.20
C ARG A 65 -11.51 -19.70 -10.42
N PHE A 66 -11.12 -19.06 -11.56
CA PHE A 66 -10.92 -19.79 -12.83
C PHE A 66 -9.48 -20.27 -13.05
N ARG A 67 -8.48 -19.53 -12.57
CA ARG A 67 -7.04 -19.80 -12.85
C ARG A 67 -6.19 -20.08 -11.61
N GLY A 68 -6.79 -20.06 -10.42
CA GLY A 68 -6.14 -20.37 -9.15
C GLY A 68 -5.28 -19.21 -8.60
N GLY A 69 -4.92 -19.32 -7.32
CA GLY A 69 -4.24 -18.26 -6.56
C GLY A 69 -2.85 -17.88 -7.08
N ARG A 70 -2.20 -18.75 -7.88
CA ARG A 70 -0.88 -18.44 -8.47
C ARG A 70 -0.95 -17.31 -9.49
N PHE A 71 -2.01 -17.28 -10.30
CA PHE A 71 -2.20 -16.22 -11.30
C PHE A 71 -2.54 -14.89 -10.66
N VAL A 72 -3.39 -14.89 -9.63
CA VAL A 72 -3.69 -13.69 -8.82
C VAL A 72 -2.41 -13.11 -8.22
N LYS A 73 -1.53 -13.96 -7.70
CA LYS A 73 -0.24 -13.55 -7.15
C LYS A 73 0.61 -12.81 -8.19
N TRP A 74 0.69 -13.29 -9.42
CA TRP A 74 1.44 -12.62 -10.49
C TRP A 74 0.84 -11.26 -10.87
N ILE A 75 -0.50 -11.14 -10.90
CA ILE A 75 -1.16 -9.85 -11.14
C ILE A 75 -0.82 -8.86 -10.03
N LEU A 76 -0.90 -9.28 -8.77
CA LEU A 76 -0.55 -8.43 -7.63
C LEU A 76 0.92 -7.97 -7.69
N PHE A 77 1.85 -8.88 -8.02
CA PHE A 77 3.24 -8.47 -8.21
C PHE A 77 3.43 -7.51 -9.39
N GLY A 78 2.66 -7.67 -10.47
CA GLY A 78 2.68 -6.74 -11.60
C GLY A 78 2.18 -5.34 -11.23
N THR A 79 1.10 -5.25 -10.46
CA THR A 79 0.56 -3.96 -9.96
C THR A 79 1.54 -3.28 -9.01
N ILE A 80 2.17 -4.05 -8.10
CA ILE A 80 3.18 -3.55 -7.19
C ILE A 80 4.40 -3.04 -7.98
N TRP A 81 4.86 -3.81 -8.99
CA TRP A 81 5.95 -3.39 -9.85
C TRP A 81 5.65 -2.08 -10.57
N PHE A 82 4.45 -1.95 -11.14
CA PHE A 82 4.03 -0.73 -11.82
C PHE A 82 3.99 0.48 -10.88
N SER A 83 3.48 0.30 -9.66
CA SER A 83 3.46 1.38 -8.66
C SER A 83 4.87 1.78 -8.21
N LEU A 84 5.77 0.81 -7.98
CA LEU A 84 7.18 1.09 -7.67
C LEU A 84 7.90 1.76 -8.86
N PHE A 85 7.59 1.34 -10.08
CA PHE A 85 8.10 1.99 -11.28
C PHE A 85 7.67 3.47 -11.32
N SER A 86 6.39 3.77 -11.10
CA SER A 86 5.87 5.15 -11.10
C SER A 86 6.56 6.03 -10.05
N ALA A 87 6.78 5.49 -8.82
CA ALA A 87 7.51 6.20 -7.78
C ALA A 87 8.94 6.53 -8.18
N LEU A 88 9.65 5.54 -8.69
CA LEU A 88 11.06 5.68 -9.08
C LEU A 88 11.21 6.54 -10.34
N TYR A 89 10.23 6.49 -11.24
CA TYR A 89 10.22 7.34 -12.43
C TYR A 89 10.05 8.81 -12.04
N ALA A 90 9.09 9.15 -11.17
CA ALA A 90 8.92 10.52 -10.69
C ALA A 90 10.20 11.07 -10.03
N LEU A 91 10.87 10.25 -9.21
CA LEU A 91 12.12 10.63 -8.56
C LEU A 91 13.29 10.79 -9.56
N SER A 92 13.42 9.86 -10.52
CA SER A 92 14.51 9.90 -11.50
C SER A 92 14.30 10.96 -12.56
N PHE A 93 13.08 11.25 -12.95
CA PHE A 93 12.72 12.31 -13.87
C PHE A 93 13.18 13.70 -13.40
N PHE A 94 13.21 13.90 -12.09
CA PHE A 94 13.67 15.15 -11.49
C PHE A 94 15.20 15.37 -11.61
N VAL A 95 15.97 14.30 -11.86
CA VAL A 95 17.44 14.33 -11.87
C VAL A 95 18.05 13.96 -13.22
N LEU A 96 17.35 13.15 -14.00
CA LEU A 96 17.81 12.55 -15.25
C LEU A 96 16.94 12.97 -16.43
N ASP A 97 17.52 12.96 -17.64
CA ASP A 97 16.74 13.10 -18.85
C ASP A 97 15.76 11.92 -19.04
N ASP A 98 14.63 12.19 -19.72
CA ASP A 98 13.50 11.27 -19.88
C ASP A 98 13.90 9.82 -20.23
N PRO A 99 14.71 9.55 -21.27
CA PRO A 99 15.04 8.16 -21.61
C PRO A 99 15.86 7.46 -20.51
N LEU A 100 16.77 8.18 -19.85
CA LEU A 100 17.58 7.62 -18.77
C LEU A 100 16.74 7.38 -17.50
N ALA A 101 15.80 8.27 -17.20
CA ALA A 101 14.87 8.13 -16.09
C ALA A 101 14.01 6.85 -16.24
N VAL A 102 13.47 6.58 -17.43
CA VAL A 102 12.72 5.37 -17.73
C VAL A 102 13.56 4.11 -17.51
N PHE A 103 14.76 4.05 -18.11
CA PHE A 103 15.64 2.89 -17.96
C PHE A 103 16.06 2.64 -16.51
N ALA A 104 16.45 3.69 -15.80
CA ALA A 104 16.83 3.59 -14.38
C ALA A 104 15.65 3.06 -13.53
N SER A 105 14.45 3.58 -13.74
CA SER A 105 13.25 3.20 -13.00
C SER A 105 12.83 1.75 -13.26
N VAL A 106 12.91 1.29 -14.51
CA VAL A 106 12.64 -0.11 -14.88
C VAL A 106 13.65 -1.05 -14.21
N ILE A 107 14.94 -0.70 -14.23
CA ILE A 107 15.97 -1.53 -13.61
C ILE A 107 15.80 -1.58 -12.09
N CYS A 108 15.61 -0.42 -11.45
CA CYS A 108 15.48 -0.34 -9.99
C CYS A 108 14.20 -1.02 -9.49
N SER A 109 13.04 -0.81 -10.14
CA SER A 109 11.78 -1.45 -9.77
C SER A 109 11.85 -2.98 -9.94
N SER A 110 12.47 -3.44 -11.04
CA SER A 110 12.67 -4.87 -11.29
C SER A 110 13.63 -5.50 -10.27
N ALA A 111 14.69 -4.79 -9.89
CA ALA A 111 15.62 -5.23 -8.85
C ALA A 111 14.95 -5.32 -7.47
N LEU A 112 14.10 -4.34 -7.11
CA LEU A 112 13.33 -4.36 -5.87
C LEU A 112 12.38 -5.54 -5.81
N ILE A 113 11.58 -5.76 -6.87
CA ILE A 113 10.66 -6.92 -6.93
C ILE A 113 11.41 -8.25 -6.88
N THR A 114 12.51 -8.36 -7.62
CA THR A 114 13.32 -9.58 -7.62
C THR A 114 13.90 -9.84 -6.23
N SER A 115 14.39 -8.81 -5.55
CA SER A 115 14.89 -8.89 -4.17
C SER A 115 13.77 -9.30 -3.21
N LEU A 116 12.58 -8.74 -3.36
CA LEU A 116 11.41 -9.05 -2.53
C LEU A 116 10.98 -10.51 -2.69
N VAL A 117 10.98 -11.03 -3.93
CA VAL A 117 10.61 -12.42 -4.22
C VAL A 117 11.68 -13.41 -3.74
N ARG A 118 12.97 -13.06 -3.93
CA ARG A 118 14.08 -13.98 -3.65
C ARG A 118 14.49 -13.97 -2.19
N TRP A 119 14.46 -12.81 -1.53
CA TRP A 119 14.84 -12.61 -0.13
C TRP A 119 13.80 -11.75 0.61
N PRO A 120 12.62 -12.30 0.94
CA PRO A 120 11.57 -11.56 1.62
C PRO A 120 11.99 -11.27 3.07
N ARG A 121 12.78 -10.21 3.27
CA ARG A 121 13.18 -9.71 4.58
C ARG A 121 12.22 -8.60 5.01
N TRP A 122 11.90 -8.51 6.30
CA TRP A 122 10.95 -7.57 6.84
C TRP A 122 11.25 -6.11 6.41
N TYR A 123 12.51 -5.69 6.44
CA TYR A 123 12.88 -4.33 6.04
C TYR A 123 12.71 -4.05 4.53
N LEU A 124 12.86 -5.06 3.66
CA LEU A 124 12.58 -4.91 2.22
C LEU A 124 11.07 -4.80 1.97
N ILE A 125 10.28 -5.56 2.73
CA ILE A 125 8.82 -5.49 2.68
C ILE A 125 8.37 -4.11 3.12
N ASP A 126 8.89 -3.59 4.24
CA ASP A 126 8.54 -2.28 4.76
C ASP A 126 9.00 -1.14 3.84
N ALA A 127 10.24 -1.19 3.32
CA ALA A 127 10.72 -0.19 2.36
C ALA A 127 9.84 -0.15 1.09
N SER A 128 9.49 -1.31 0.54
CA SER A 128 8.59 -1.40 -0.60
C SER A 128 7.17 -0.92 -0.25
N ALA A 129 6.68 -1.21 0.96
CA ALA A 129 5.38 -0.77 1.45
C ALA A 129 5.33 0.75 1.63
N ILE A 130 6.39 1.36 2.16
CA ILE A 130 6.51 2.82 2.28
C ILE A 130 6.44 3.46 0.89
N LEU A 131 7.23 3.00 -0.07
CA LEU A 131 7.20 3.52 -1.45
C LEU A 131 5.82 3.36 -2.09
N LEU A 132 5.18 2.20 -1.95
CA LEU A 132 3.83 1.96 -2.45
C LEU A 132 2.81 2.89 -1.81
N GLY A 133 2.82 3.00 -0.49
CA GLY A 133 1.92 3.87 0.26
C GLY A 133 2.09 5.33 -0.16
N THR A 134 3.32 5.81 -0.20
CA THR A 134 3.66 7.16 -0.63
C THR A 134 3.19 7.43 -2.07
N THR A 135 3.47 6.52 -3.01
CA THR A 135 3.03 6.67 -4.42
C THR A 135 1.52 6.76 -4.53
N THR A 136 0.81 5.84 -3.89
CA THR A 136 -0.66 5.82 -3.91
C THR A 136 -1.24 7.09 -3.29
N MET A 137 -0.67 7.53 -2.18
CA MET A 137 -1.06 8.75 -1.47
C MET A 137 -0.89 9.99 -2.33
N VAL A 138 0.27 10.15 -2.98
CA VAL A 138 0.55 11.28 -3.87
C VAL A 138 -0.36 11.23 -5.09
N THR A 139 -0.41 10.09 -5.79
CA THR A 139 -1.21 9.96 -7.01
C THR A 139 -2.69 10.26 -6.77
N LEU A 140 -3.29 9.74 -5.69
CA LEU A 140 -4.68 10.04 -5.35
C LEU A 140 -4.85 11.47 -4.83
N GLY A 141 -3.90 11.97 -4.02
CA GLY A 141 -3.97 13.29 -3.42
C GLY A 141 -3.92 14.42 -4.45
N ILE A 142 -3.08 14.30 -5.50
CA ILE A 142 -3.03 15.30 -6.58
C ILE A 142 -4.16 15.13 -7.60
N SER A 143 -4.74 13.92 -7.72
CA SER A 143 -5.79 13.61 -8.70
C SER A 143 -7.18 13.98 -8.23
N LEU A 144 -7.40 14.24 -6.94
CA LEU A 144 -8.70 14.55 -6.37
C LEU A 144 -8.60 15.75 -5.44
N SER A 145 -9.55 16.67 -5.57
CA SER A 145 -9.65 17.81 -4.66
C SER A 145 -9.99 17.37 -3.22
N ALA A 146 -9.57 18.14 -2.23
CA ALA A 146 -9.75 17.81 -0.82
C ALA A 146 -11.22 17.50 -0.42
N PRO A 147 -12.26 18.25 -0.91
CA PRO A 147 -13.65 17.88 -0.64
C PRO A 147 -14.03 16.51 -1.21
N LEU A 148 -13.54 16.17 -2.41
CA LEU A 148 -13.82 14.89 -3.03
C LEU A 148 -13.14 13.74 -2.28
N ILE A 149 -11.91 13.94 -1.80
CA ILE A 149 -11.24 12.95 -0.93
C ILE A 149 -12.02 12.76 0.37
N ALA A 150 -12.51 13.81 0.99
CA ALA A 150 -13.33 13.68 2.20
C ALA A 150 -14.59 12.83 1.96
N VAL A 151 -15.29 13.07 0.84
CA VAL A 151 -16.44 12.26 0.44
C VAL A 151 -16.04 10.82 0.15
N LEU A 152 -14.90 10.60 -0.54
CA LEU A 152 -14.35 9.28 -0.81
C LEU A 152 -14.04 8.52 0.47
N LEU A 153 -13.42 9.17 1.46
CA LEU A 153 -13.11 8.56 2.76
C LEU A 153 -14.36 8.12 3.51
N ILE A 154 -15.41 8.95 3.51
CA ILE A 154 -16.71 8.61 4.12
C ILE A 154 -17.32 7.40 3.42
N ALA A 155 -17.31 7.40 2.09
CA ALA A 155 -17.88 6.31 1.30
C ALA A 155 -17.09 4.99 1.51
N LEU A 156 -15.75 5.05 1.57
CA LEU A 156 -14.91 3.89 1.90
C LEU A 156 -15.14 3.40 3.32
N ALA A 157 -15.29 4.28 4.30
CA ALA A 157 -15.58 3.88 5.68
C ALA A 157 -16.93 3.14 5.79
N VAL A 158 -17.96 3.60 5.06
CA VAL A 158 -19.25 2.91 4.98
C VAL A 158 -19.10 1.55 4.30
N TYR A 159 -18.34 1.50 3.19
CA TYR A 159 -18.07 0.25 2.47
C TYR A 159 -17.35 -0.76 3.38
N ASP A 160 -16.30 -0.34 4.09
CA ASP A 160 -15.54 -1.20 5.01
C ASP A 160 -16.41 -1.70 6.15
N ALA A 161 -17.25 -0.84 6.74
CA ALA A 161 -18.19 -1.25 7.77
C ALA A 161 -19.13 -2.36 7.25
N VAL A 162 -19.72 -2.17 6.08
CA VAL A 162 -20.59 -3.19 5.45
C VAL A 162 -19.83 -4.46 5.14
N ALA A 163 -18.60 -4.35 4.60
CA ALA A 163 -17.75 -5.50 4.27
C ALA A 163 -17.38 -6.31 5.50
N VAL A 164 -17.03 -5.67 6.61
CA VAL A 164 -16.67 -6.33 7.88
C VAL A 164 -17.88 -7.04 8.50
N TYR A 165 -19.03 -6.36 8.59
CA TYR A 165 -20.20 -6.92 9.26
C TYR A 165 -20.86 -8.06 8.45
N LYS A 166 -20.80 -8.01 7.10
CA LYS A 166 -21.53 -8.93 6.24
C LYS A 166 -20.71 -10.09 5.69
N THR A 167 -19.41 -9.91 5.42
CA THR A 167 -18.65 -10.89 4.62
C THR A 167 -17.59 -11.68 5.37
N ARG A 168 -17.12 -11.26 6.54
CA ARG A 168 -16.03 -11.90 7.31
C ARG A 168 -14.78 -12.30 6.50
N HIS A 169 -14.67 -11.88 5.24
CA HIS A 169 -13.57 -12.23 4.34
C HIS A 169 -12.24 -11.51 4.66
N MET A 170 -12.30 -10.48 5.50
CA MET A 170 -11.14 -9.62 5.79
C MET A 170 -9.99 -10.38 6.45
N VAL A 171 -10.30 -11.34 7.34
CA VAL A 171 -9.28 -12.17 8.01
C VAL A 171 -8.56 -13.07 7.01
N THR A 172 -9.31 -13.69 6.09
CA THR A 172 -8.75 -14.58 5.06
C THR A 172 -7.85 -13.82 4.07
N LEU A 173 -8.24 -12.59 3.70
CA LEU A 173 -7.42 -11.74 2.84
C LEU A 173 -6.14 -11.29 3.54
N ALA A 174 -6.23 -10.89 4.81
CA ALA A 174 -5.06 -10.51 5.60
C ALA A 174 -4.06 -11.68 5.75
N GLU A 175 -4.54 -12.90 6.02
CA GLU A 175 -3.71 -14.10 6.06
C GLU A 175 -3.04 -14.38 4.70
N MET A 176 -3.77 -14.21 3.60
CA MET A 176 -3.23 -14.41 2.26
C MET A 176 -2.13 -13.41 1.93
N VAL A 177 -2.30 -12.13 2.28
CA VAL A 177 -1.31 -11.07 2.07
C VAL A 177 -0.04 -11.34 2.88
N ILE A 178 -0.18 -11.65 4.17
CA ILE A 178 0.95 -11.96 5.05
C ILE A 178 1.72 -13.19 4.58
N ASN A 179 1.01 -14.27 4.23
CA ASN A 179 1.63 -15.51 3.75
C ASN A 179 2.29 -15.35 2.36
N SER A 180 1.85 -14.37 1.59
CA SER A 180 2.39 -14.09 0.25
C SER A 180 3.66 -13.24 0.28
N GLY A 181 4.00 -12.61 1.42
CA GLY A 181 5.13 -11.68 1.53
C GLY A 181 4.96 -10.42 0.68
N LEU A 182 3.71 -10.02 0.42
CA LEU A 182 3.39 -8.81 -0.34
C LEU A 182 3.58 -7.56 0.55
N PRO A 183 4.13 -6.46 0.02
CA PRO A 183 4.37 -5.22 0.76
C PRO A 183 3.09 -4.38 0.90
N LEU A 184 2.01 -4.98 1.41
CA LEU A 184 0.72 -4.32 1.64
C LEU A 184 0.47 -4.02 3.12
N MET A 185 1.42 -4.36 3.98
CA MET A 185 1.38 -4.11 5.41
C MET A 185 2.77 -3.71 5.89
N LEU A 186 2.84 -2.78 6.83
CA LEU A 186 4.06 -2.47 7.58
C LEU A 186 4.21 -3.46 8.74
N ILE A 187 5.43 -3.95 8.93
CA ILE A 187 5.77 -4.99 9.91
C ILE A 187 6.74 -4.43 10.92
N VAL A 188 6.31 -4.26 12.17
CA VAL A 188 7.18 -3.84 13.27
C VAL A 188 7.52 -5.06 14.13
N PRO A 189 8.73 -5.63 14.01
CA PRO A 189 9.13 -6.78 14.82
C PRO A 189 9.31 -6.39 16.28
N LYS A 190 8.78 -7.21 17.20
CA LYS A 190 8.87 -6.99 18.65
C LYS A 190 10.26 -7.29 19.22
N MET A 191 11.06 -8.13 18.52
CA MET A 191 12.41 -8.51 18.90
C MET A 191 13.30 -8.73 17.67
N GLY A 192 14.58 -8.39 17.76
CA GLY A 192 15.57 -8.64 16.72
C GLY A 192 15.67 -10.13 16.38
N GLY A 193 15.46 -10.48 15.12
CA GLY A 193 15.50 -11.86 14.61
C GLY A 193 14.24 -12.33 13.88
N TYR A 194 13.26 -11.46 13.67
CA TYR A 194 12.11 -11.76 12.82
C TYR A 194 12.59 -11.91 11.36
N SER A 195 12.56 -13.15 10.87
CA SER A 195 12.72 -13.44 9.44
C SER A 195 11.33 -13.41 8.81
N GLY A 196 11.08 -12.55 7.83
CA GLY A 196 9.79 -12.40 7.14
C GLY A 196 9.22 -13.68 6.50
N LYS A 197 9.95 -14.79 6.63
CA LYS A 197 9.55 -16.12 6.15
C LYS A 197 8.68 -16.93 7.11
N THR A 198 8.51 -16.49 8.34
CA THR A 198 7.61 -17.21 9.27
C THR A 198 6.16 -16.89 8.92
N PRO A 199 5.36 -17.85 8.40
CA PRO A 199 3.95 -17.64 8.16
C PRO A 199 3.30 -17.30 9.50
N VAL A 200 2.86 -16.06 9.63
CA VAL A 200 2.09 -15.65 10.78
C VAL A 200 0.67 -16.07 10.53
N LYS A 201 0.27 -17.20 11.11
CA LYS A 201 -1.16 -17.47 11.25
C LYS A 201 -1.73 -16.37 12.13
N ILE A 202 -2.51 -15.48 11.53
CA ILE A 202 -3.40 -14.61 12.30
C ILE A 202 -4.43 -15.57 12.90
N GLN A 203 -4.10 -16.12 14.08
CA GLN A 203 -5.11 -16.80 14.87
C GLN A 203 -6.05 -15.71 15.35
N SER A 204 -7.23 -15.66 14.76
CA SER A 204 -8.40 -14.93 15.25
C SER A 204 -8.86 -15.42 16.64
N GLU A 205 -8.21 -16.43 17.17
CA GLU A 205 -8.40 -16.92 18.51
C GLU A 205 -7.38 -16.27 19.44
N VAL A 206 -7.87 -15.66 20.51
CA VAL A 206 -7.10 -15.29 21.71
C VAL A 206 -6.22 -16.50 22.03
N PRO A 207 -4.88 -16.40 22.05
CA PRO A 207 -4.03 -17.55 22.27
C PRO A 207 -4.33 -18.16 23.63
N ALA A 208 -4.95 -19.34 23.64
CA ALA A 208 -5.22 -20.11 24.86
C ALA A 208 -3.95 -20.54 25.58
N THR A 209 -2.78 -20.23 25.06
CA THR A 209 -1.47 -20.51 25.64
C THR A 209 -0.52 -19.36 25.30
N GLY A 210 -0.32 -18.44 26.22
CA GLY A 210 0.76 -17.47 26.47
C GLY A 210 1.87 -17.18 25.43
N LYS A 211 1.68 -17.47 24.15
CA LYS A 211 2.62 -17.10 23.08
C LYS A 211 2.43 -15.64 22.70
N GLU A 212 3.35 -14.81 23.14
CA GLU A 212 3.39 -13.39 22.77
C GLU A 212 3.44 -13.19 21.23
N ARG A 213 2.70 -12.20 20.75
CA ARG A 213 2.77 -11.76 19.33
C ARG A 213 4.21 -11.34 19.02
N ARG A 214 4.77 -11.87 17.94
CA ARG A 214 6.17 -11.62 17.56
C ARG A 214 6.37 -10.34 16.74
N ALA A 215 5.32 -9.81 16.13
CA ALA A 215 5.33 -8.58 15.35
C ALA A 215 3.98 -7.87 15.42
N PHE A 216 4.00 -6.56 15.17
CA PHE A 216 2.82 -5.74 14.95
C PHE A 216 2.68 -5.52 13.46
N TYR A 217 1.44 -5.47 12.98
CA TYR A 217 1.10 -5.25 11.58
C TYR A 217 0.20 -4.04 11.47
N MET A 218 0.48 -3.17 10.50
CA MET A 218 -0.33 -2.01 10.17
C MET A 218 -0.67 -2.06 8.67
N GLY A 219 -1.94 -1.98 8.34
CA GLY A 219 -2.38 -1.95 6.95
C GLY A 219 -1.94 -0.66 6.25
N LEU A 220 -1.46 -0.75 5.01
CA LEU A 220 -1.12 0.44 4.23
C LEU A 220 -2.32 1.36 4.02
N GLY A 221 -3.53 0.80 3.86
CA GLY A 221 -4.75 1.59 3.70
C GLY A 221 -5.01 2.55 4.85
N ASP A 222 -4.68 2.14 6.09
CA ASP A 222 -4.90 2.95 7.29
C ASP A 222 -3.99 4.20 7.33
N ILE A 223 -2.89 4.18 6.59
CA ILE A 223 -1.95 5.30 6.44
C ILE A 223 -2.32 6.12 5.20
N VAL A 224 -2.49 5.45 4.07
CA VAL A 224 -2.67 6.09 2.76
C VAL A 224 -3.94 6.93 2.72
N LEU A 225 -5.06 6.39 3.21
CA LEU A 225 -6.35 7.06 3.11
C LEU A 225 -6.39 8.44 3.80
N PRO A 226 -5.99 8.58 5.08
CA PRO A 226 -5.97 9.91 5.70
C PRO A 226 -4.87 10.81 5.10
N GLY A 227 -3.72 10.24 4.71
CA GLY A 227 -2.62 11.00 4.12
C GLY A 227 -2.96 11.57 2.74
N CYS A 228 -3.83 10.92 1.95
CA CYS A 228 -4.32 11.50 0.70
C CYS A 228 -4.98 12.87 0.91
N LEU A 229 -5.69 13.07 2.03
CA LEU A 229 -6.29 14.34 2.36
C LEU A 229 -5.22 15.41 2.64
N ALA A 230 -4.15 15.05 3.36
CA ALA A 230 -3.05 15.97 3.63
C ALA A 230 -2.35 16.40 2.33
N VAL A 231 -2.08 15.46 1.42
CA VAL A 231 -1.48 15.73 0.11
C VAL A 231 -2.38 16.63 -0.73
N SER A 232 -3.69 16.36 -0.79
CA SER A 232 -4.63 17.15 -1.60
C SER A 232 -4.85 18.58 -1.09
N VAL A 233 -4.64 18.83 0.20
CA VAL A 233 -4.68 20.20 0.75
C VAL A 233 -3.40 20.95 0.43
N PHE A 234 -2.29 20.23 0.28
CA PHE A 234 -0.97 20.77 0.00
C PHE A 234 -0.71 20.98 -1.51
N SER A 235 -1.28 20.16 -2.38
CA SER A 235 -1.14 20.25 -3.84
C SER A 235 -1.98 21.38 -4.43
#